data_99f41a6a2b556f4376bcf068e903ae5d
#
_entry.id   99f41a6a2b556f4376bcf068e903ae5d
#
_cell.length_a   1.000
_cell.length_b   1.000
_cell.length_c   1.000
_cell.angle_alpha   90.00
_cell.angle_beta   90.00
_cell.angle_gamma   90.00
#
_symmetry.space_group_name_H-M   'P 1'
#
loop_
_entity.id
_entity.type
_entity.pdbx_description
1 polymer ?
#
loop_
_entity_poly.entity_id
_entity_poly.type
_entity_poly.pdbx_seq_one_letter_code
_entity_poly.pdbx_strand_id
1 'polypeptide(L)'
;MSDASVVLEPAGAESVSEVEALLSANDLPAGDVEAKPECFYVAFDDGDAVGIGGVEVHGSAGLLRSVVVRESERGHGYGTAICDGFEREARADGVEELYLLTTTAAAFFEDRGYERVERERATDAIRDTTEFSELCPASATCMVRSL
;
A
#
# COMPACT_ATOMS: atom_id res chain seq x y z
N MET A 1 -0.63 14.40 -23.45
CA MET A 1 -0.94 14.28 -22.03
C MET A 1 0.05 13.35 -21.37
N SER A 2 0.55 13.71 -20.26
CA SER A 2 1.44 12.85 -19.52
C SER A 2 0.67 12.20 -18.38
N ASP A 3 0.91 10.92 -18.19
CA ASP A 3 0.41 10.24 -17.01
C ASP A 3 1.19 10.71 -15.80
N ALA A 4 0.55 10.71 -14.65
CA ALA A 4 1.24 10.97 -13.41
C ALA A 4 2.35 9.93 -13.24
N SER A 5 3.52 10.38 -12.83
CA SER A 5 4.62 9.47 -12.53
C SER A 5 5.21 9.86 -11.18
N VAL A 6 5.65 8.86 -10.45
CA VAL A 6 6.20 9.06 -9.12
C VAL A 6 7.48 8.26 -8.95
N VAL A 7 8.34 8.78 -8.07
CA VAL A 7 9.51 8.06 -7.59
C VAL A 7 9.20 7.62 -6.17
N LEU A 8 9.35 6.33 -5.89
CA LEU A 8 9.15 5.79 -4.56
C LEU A 8 10.49 5.74 -3.83
N GLU A 9 10.58 6.41 -2.69
CA GLU A 9 11.79 6.38 -1.88
C GLU A 9 11.46 5.81 -0.51
N PRO A 10 12.32 4.92 0.02
CA PRO A 10 12.10 4.35 1.34
C PRO A 10 11.94 5.45 2.39
N ALA A 11 10.97 5.30 3.27
CA ALA A 11 10.77 6.24 4.36
C ALA A 11 11.92 6.09 5.36
N GLY A 12 12.69 7.16 5.55
CA GLY A 12 13.72 7.19 6.58
C GLY A 12 13.13 7.58 7.91
N ALA A 13 13.96 7.59 8.95
CA ALA A 13 13.53 7.98 10.30
C ALA A 13 12.86 9.36 10.32
N GLU A 14 13.32 10.27 9.48
CA GLU A 14 12.77 11.62 9.36
C GLU A 14 11.37 11.66 8.75
N SER A 15 11.02 10.64 7.95
CA SER A 15 9.73 10.57 7.26
C SER A 15 8.68 9.78 8.01
N VAL A 16 9.06 9.04 9.05
CA VAL A 16 8.13 8.18 9.80
C VAL A 16 6.97 8.99 10.37
N SER A 17 7.26 10.14 10.97
CA SER A 17 6.22 11.00 11.55
C SER A 17 5.23 11.50 10.49
N GLU A 18 5.73 11.83 9.30
CA GLU A 18 4.88 12.27 8.19
C GLU A 18 4.00 11.13 7.68
N VAL A 19 4.56 9.93 7.56
CA VAL A 19 3.80 8.74 7.18
C VAL A 19 2.69 8.47 8.19
N GLU A 20 3.02 8.48 9.47
CA GLU A 20 2.04 8.27 10.54
C GLU A 20 0.93 9.32 10.51
N ALA A 21 1.28 10.58 10.31
CA ALA A 21 0.32 11.67 10.26
C ALA A 21 -0.65 11.52 9.09
N LEU A 22 -0.15 11.13 7.91
CA LEU A 22 -1.00 10.90 6.75
C LEU A 22 -1.94 9.71 6.94
N LEU A 23 -1.45 8.63 7.52
CA LEU A 23 -2.29 7.46 7.80
C LEU A 23 -3.40 7.82 8.79
N SER A 24 -3.06 8.49 9.89
CA SER A 24 -4.03 8.89 10.90
C SER A 24 -5.08 9.85 10.34
N ALA A 25 -4.66 10.79 9.50
CA ALA A 25 -5.57 11.74 8.87
C ALA A 25 -6.58 11.08 7.93
N ASN A 26 -6.29 9.86 7.46
CA ASN A 26 -7.16 9.12 6.56
C ASN A 26 -7.76 7.86 7.20
N ASP A 27 -7.75 7.78 8.52
CA ASP A 27 -8.31 6.67 9.31
C ASP A 27 -7.70 5.30 8.94
N LEU A 28 -6.41 5.30 8.60
CA LEU A 28 -5.68 4.07 8.27
C LEU A 28 -4.76 3.65 9.41
N PRO A 29 -4.47 2.33 9.51
CA PRO A 29 -3.60 1.83 10.57
C PRO A 29 -2.20 2.43 10.48
N ALA A 30 -1.69 2.97 11.58
CA ALA A 30 -0.36 3.54 11.67
C ALA A 30 0.47 2.93 12.80
N GLY A 31 -0.10 1.96 13.53
CA GLY A 31 0.51 1.45 14.76
C GLY A 31 1.82 0.70 14.57
N ASP A 32 2.12 0.23 13.37
CA ASP A 32 3.33 -0.54 13.11
C ASP A 32 4.38 0.18 12.26
N VAL A 33 4.17 1.46 11.94
CA VAL A 33 5.11 2.21 11.09
C VAL A 33 6.50 2.29 11.72
N GLU A 34 6.57 2.60 13.01
CA GLU A 34 7.85 2.69 13.70
C GLU A 34 8.57 1.34 13.81
N ALA A 35 7.81 0.25 13.87
CA ALA A 35 8.37 -1.09 13.98
C ALA A 35 8.89 -1.60 12.62
N LYS A 36 8.32 -1.13 11.53
CA LYS A 36 8.64 -1.62 10.17
C LYS A 36 8.83 -0.47 9.19
N PRO A 37 9.68 0.53 9.50
CA PRO A 37 9.82 1.68 8.60
C PRO A 37 10.32 1.29 7.21
N GLU A 38 11.05 0.20 7.09
CA GLU A 38 11.58 -0.29 5.81
C GLU A 38 10.50 -0.74 4.83
N CYS A 39 9.28 -0.98 5.32
CA CYS A 39 8.17 -1.38 4.46
C CYS A 39 7.44 -0.19 3.85
N PHE A 40 7.74 1.02 4.31
CA PHE A 40 7.02 2.22 3.90
C PHE A 40 7.86 3.08 2.96
N TYR A 41 7.16 3.71 2.02
CA TYR A 41 7.76 4.57 1.00
C TYR A 41 7.00 5.87 0.91
N VAL A 42 7.72 6.93 0.56
CA VAL A 42 7.13 8.21 0.21
C VAL A 42 7.20 8.35 -1.31
N ALA A 43 6.11 8.74 -1.93
CA ALA A 43 6.04 8.96 -3.37
C ALA A 43 6.28 10.43 -3.68
N PHE A 44 7.20 10.70 -4.59
CA PHE A 44 7.55 12.06 -5.00
C PHE A 44 7.25 12.26 -6.48
N ASP A 45 6.75 13.43 -6.82
CA ASP A 45 6.63 13.89 -8.20
C ASP A 45 7.40 15.21 -8.29
N ASP A 46 8.47 15.20 -9.09
CA ASP A 46 9.33 16.37 -9.31
C ASP A 46 9.81 16.99 -7.98
N GLY A 47 10.17 16.13 -7.04
CA GLY A 47 10.70 16.54 -5.73
C GLY A 47 9.64 16.83 -4.67
N ASP A 48 8.37 16.82 -5.02
CA ASP A 48 7.28 17.07 -4.08
C ASP A 48 6.66 15.76 -3.61
N ALA A 49 6.51 15.60 -2.30
CA ALA A 49 5.86 14.43 -1.72
C ALA A 49 4.35 14.50 -2.02
N VAL A 50 3.84 13.51 -2.76
CA VAL A 50 2.44 13.48 -3.18
C VAL A 50 1.64 12.38 -2.50
N GLY A 51 2.30 11.40 -1.91
CA GLY A 51 1.62 10.31 -1.22
C GLY A 51 2.59 9.35 -0.56
N ILE A 52 2.02 8.30 0.00
CA ILE A 52 2.77 7.27 0.69
C ILE A 52 2.18 5.90 0.36
N GLY A 53 2.91 4.87 0.74
CA GLY A 53 2.40 3.51 0.67
C GLY A 53 3.42 2.56 1.26
N GLY A 54 3.06 1.29 1.28
CA GLY A 54 3.96 0.26 1.79
C GLY A 54 3.70 -1.09 1.14
N VAL A 55 4.73 -1.92 1.16
CA VAL A 55 4.61 -3.30 0.74
C VAL A 55 5.45 -4.17 1.66
N GLU A 56 4.85 -5.26 2.13
CA GLU A 56 5.56 -6.29 2.91
C GLU A 56 5.73 -7.51 2.02
N VAL A 57 6.94 -8.00 1.90
CA VAL A 57 7.25 -9.16 1.07
C VAL A 57 7.44 -10.39 1.97
N HIS A 58 6.68 -11.45 1.69
CA HIS A 58 6.69 -12.68 2.45
C HIS A 58 6.82 -13.87 1.48
N GLY A 59 8.03 -14.10 0.98
CA GLY A 59 8.28 -15.11 -0.03
C GLY A 59 7.70 -14.71 -1.37
N SER A 60 6.84 -15.54 -1.95
CA SER A 60 6.18 -15.24 -3.22
C SER A 60 4.89 -14.44 -3.05
N ALA A 61 4.49 -14.15 -1.82
CA ALA A 61 3.30 -13.33 -1.54
C ALA A 61 3.72 -11.99 -0.94
N GLY A 62 2.99 -10.94 -1.27
CA GLY A 62 3.22 -9.63 -0.71
C GLY A 62 1.93 -9.01 -0.21
N LEU A 63 2.07 -8.01 0.64
CA LEU A 63 0.95 -7.25 1.18
C LEU A 63 1.15 -5.78 0.83
N LEU A 64 0.27 -5.25 -0.03
CA LEU A 64 0.22 -3.83 -0.34
C LEU A 64 -0.63 -3.15 0.73
N ARG A 65 -0.13 -2.08 1.31
CA ARG A 65 -0.82 -1.43 2.41
C ARG A 65 -0.57 0.08 2.44
N SER A 66 -1.46 0.77 3.13
CA SER A 66 -1.23 2.16 3.53
C SER A 66 -1.04 3.15 2.37
N VAL A 67 -1.65 2.86 1.22
CA VAL A 67 -1.56 3.74 0.06
C VAL A 67 -2.46 4.96 0.29
N VAL A 68 -1.87 6.13 0.35
CA VAL A 68 -2.58 7.41 0.55
C VAL A 68 -1.98 8.45 -0.37
N VAL A 69 -2.86 9.15 -1.09
CA VAL A 69 -2.47 10.36 -1.84
C VAL A 69 -2.81 11.56 -0.97
N ARG A 70 -1.90 12.53 -0.86
CA ARG A 70 -2.16 13.75 -0.10
C ARG A 70 -3.42 14.43 -0.65
N GLU A 71 -4.24 14.98 0.25
CA GLU A 71 -5.52 15.59 -0.14
C GLU A 71 -5.36 16.64 -1.24
N SER A 72 -4.34 17.47 -1.13
CA SER A 72 -4.07 18.52 -2.13
C SER A 72 -3.66 17.99 -3.50
N GLU A 73 -3.27 16.72 -3.57
CA GLU A 73 -2.76 16.09 -4.79
C GLU A 73 -3.74 15.08 -5.40
N ARG A 74 -4.92 14.92 -4.82
CA ARG A 74 -5.93 13.99 -5.34
C ARG A 74 -6.50 14.46 -6.67
N GLY A 75 -6.94 13.49 -7.49
CA GLY A 75 -7.50 13.80 -8.79
C GLY A 75 -6.48 13.94 -9.91
N HIS A 76 -5.21 13.64 -9.65
CA HIS A 76 -4.13 13.76 -10.62
C HIS A 76 -3.55 12.41 -11.06
N GLY A 77 -4.17 11.29 -10.67
CA GLY A 77 -3.69 9.96 -11.07
C GLY A 77 -2.54 9.42 -10.23
N TYR A 78 -2.21 10.05 -9.12
CA TYR A 78 -1.09 9.59 -8.27
C TYR A 78 -1.36 8.24 -7.63
N GLY A 79 -2.60 7.95 -7.24
CA GLY A 79 -2.94 6.64 -6.67
C GLY A 79 -2.59 5.50 -7.63
N THR A 80 -2.93 5.66 -8.91
CA THR A 80 -2.58 4.70 -9.96
C THR A 80 -1.07 4.58 -10.11
N ALA A 81 -0.36 5.72 -10.17
CA ALA A 81 1.10 5.72 -10.34
C ALA A 81 1.81 5.07 -9.15
N ILE A 82 1.34 5.32 -7.94
CA ILE A 82 1.90 4.73 -6.72
C ILE A 82 1.71 3.21 -6.74
N CYS A 83 0.50 2.74 -7.06
CA CYS A 83 0.23 1.31 -7.13
C CYS A 83 1.06 0.63 -8.22
N ASP A 84 1.20 1.25 -9.40
CA ASP A 84 2.05 0.73 -10.46
C ASP A 84 3.50 0.59 -9.98
N GLY A 85 4.00 1.56 -9.24
CA GLY A 85 5.34 1.53 -8.67
C GLY A 85 5.53 0.38 -7.70
N PHE A 86 4.60 0.18 -6.77
CA PHE A 86 4.67 -0.92 -5.81
C PHE A 86 4.55 -2.28 -6.47
N GLU A 87 3.71 -2.40 -7.49
CA GLU A 87 3.58 -3.66 -8.22
C GLU A 87 4.87 -4.01 -8.95
N ARG A 88 5.56 -3.03 -9.53
CA ARG A 88 6.87 -3.25 -10.16
C ARG A 88 7.91 -3.67 -9.13
N GLU A 89 7.96 -2.99 -7.98
CA GLU A 89 8.89 -3.34 -6.90
C GLU A 89 8.64 -4.75 -6.39
N ALA A 90 7.39 -5.10 -6.15
CA ALA A 90 7.02 -6.43 -5.66
C ALA A 90 7.40 -7.50 -6.68
N ARG A 91 7.14 -7.26 -7.96
CA ARG A 91 7.48 -8.20 -9.03
C ARG A 91 9.00 -8.39 -9.11
N ALA A 92 9.77 -7.32 -8.95
CA ALA A 92 11.23 -7.40 -8.93
C ALA A 92 11.75 -8.19 -7.73
N ASP A 93 11.01 -8.19 -6.61
CA ASP A 93 11.36 -8.95 -5.41
C ASP A 93 10.84 -10.40 -5.43
N GLY A 94 10.26 -10.85 -6.53
CA GLY A 94 9.80 -12.23 -6.68
C GLY A 94 8.39 -12.49 -6.21
N VAL A 95 7.61 -11.45 -5.91
CA VAL A 95 6.22 -11.59 -5.49
C VAL A 95 5.36 -12.03 -6.68
N GLU A 96 4.59 -13.08 -6.50
CA GLU A 96 3.69 -13.61 -7.53
C GLU A 96 2.24 -13.25 -7.26
N GLU A 97 1.86 -13.08 -6.00
CA GLU A 97 0.52 -12.64 -5.60
C GLU A 97 0.63 -11.49 -4.62
N LEU A 98 -0.10 -10.42 -4.90
CA LEU A 98 -0.11 -9.23 -4.04
C LEU A 98 -1.50 -9.10 -3.41
N TYR A 99 -1.53 -9.16 -2.08
CA TYR A 99 -2.75 -9.05 -1.27
C TYR A 99 -2.91 -7.64 -0.73
N LEU A 100 -4.13 -7.27 -0.41
CA LEU A 100 -4.42 -6.04 0.32
C LEU A 100 -5.72 -6.16 1.10
N LEU A 101 -5.90 -5.26 2.06
CA LEU A 101 -7.16 -5.07 2.77
C LEU A 101 -7.59 -3.63 2.58
N THR A 102 -8.85 -3.41 2.23
CA THR A 102 -9.38 -2.06 2.04
C THR A 102 -10.79 -1.95 2.60
N THR A 103 -11.11 -0.79 3.17
CA THR A 103 -12.46 -0.51 3.66
C THR A 103 -13.26 0.36 2.70
N THR A 104 -12.60 1.13 1.84
CA THR A 104 -13.27 2.14 1.01
C THR A 104 -12.89 2.13 -0.46
N ALA A 105 -11.84 1.41 -0.84
CA ALA A 105 -11.27 1.53 -2.19
C ALA A 105 -11.40 0.24 -3.03
N ALA A 106 -12.32 -0.66 -2.68
CA ALA A 106 -12.46 -1.93 -3.40
C ALA A 106 -12.70 -1.73 -4.90
N ALA A 107 -13.55 -0.76 -5.28
CA ALA A 107 -13.83 -0.50 -6.69
C ALA A 107 -12.58 -0.04 -7.44
N PHE A 108 -11.76 0.80 -6.82
CA PHE A 108 -10.50 1.25 -7.42
C PHE A 108 -9.57 0.07 -7.71
N PHE A 109 -9.44 -0.84 -6.75
CA PHE A 109 -8.56 -2.00 -6.92
C PHE A 109 -9.15 -3.04 -7.88
N GLU A 110 -10.47 -3.19 -7.91
CA GLU A 110 -11.11 -4.07 -8.91
C GLU A 110 -10.79 -3.61 -10.33
N ASP A 111 -10.82 -2.30 -10.56
CA ASP A 111 -10.47 -1.73 -11.86
C ASP A 111 -9.01 -1.97 -12.23
N ARG A 112 -8.15 -2.21 -11.24
CA ARG A 112 -6.74 -2.53 -11.45
C ARG A 112 -6.47 -4.03 -11.61
N GLY A 113 -7.51 -4.86 -11.57
CA GLY A 113 -7.38 -6.30 -11.74
C GLY A 113 -7.28 -7.11 -10.44
N TYR A 114 -7.54 -6.49 -9.31
CA TYR A 114 -7.61 -7.21 -8.04
C TYR A 114 -8.97 -7.88 -7.89
N GLU A 115 -8.99 -9.06 -7.31
CA GLU A 115 -10.21 -9.81 -7.05
C GLU A 115 -10.50 -9.85 -5.56
N ARG A 116 -11.77 -9.78 -5.19
CA ARG A 116 -12.19 -9.96 -3.80
C ARG A 116 -12.07 -11.43 -3.43
N VAL A 117 -11.46 -11.70 -2.29
CA VAL A 117 -11.27 -13.07 -1.80
C VAL A 117 -11.51 -13.11 -0.30
N GLU A 118 -11.75 -14.30 0.21
CA GLU A 118 -11.83 -14.50 1.66
C GLU A 118 -10.44 -14.32 2.28
N ARG A 119 -10.38 -13.87 3.52
CA ARG A 119 -9.09 -13.68 4.20
C ARG A 119 -8.29 -14.97 4.32
N GLU A 120 -8.98 -16.09 4.43
CA GLU A 120 -8.37 -17.42 4.52
C GLU A 120 -7.62 -17.80 3.24
N ARG A 121 -7.91 -17.14 2.13
CA ARG A 121 -7.21 -17.36 0.86
C ARG A 121 -5.75 -16.88 0.94
N ALA A 122 -5.46 -15.89 1.79
CA ALA A 122 -4.11 -15.37 1.96
C ALA A 122 -3.21 -16.43 2.61
N THR A 123 -1.91 -16.36 2.30
CA THR A 123 -0.94 -17.27 2.91
C THR A 123 -0.85 -17.02 4.41
N ASP A 124 -0.33 -18.01 5.15
CA ASP A 124 -0.16 -17.88 6.60
C ASP A 124 0.69 -16.67 6.95
N ALA A 125 1.77 -16.43 6.21
CA ALA A 125 2.65 -15.30 6.46
C ALA A 125 1.92 -13.96 6.31
N ILE A 126 1.04 -13.84 5.32
CA ILE A 126 0.23 -12.62 5.13
C ILE A 126 -0.81 -12.48 6.24
N ARG A 127 -1.48 -13.56 6.62
CA ARG A 127 -2.50 -13.53 7.69
C ARG A 127 -1.88 -13.21 9.04
N ASP A 128 -0.62 -13.56 9.24
CA ASP A 128 0.08 -13.28 10.50
C ASP A 128 0.63 -11.87 10.57
N THR A 129 0.51 -11.07 9.50
CA THR A 129 0.95 -9.68 9.56
C THR A 129 0.10 -8.88 10.54
N THR A 130 0.69 -7.84 11.11
CA THR A 130 -0.01 -6.98 12.06
C THR A 130 -1.26 -6.36 11.42
N GLU A 131 -1.17 -5.94 10.15
CA GLU A 131 -2.32 -5.36 9.47
C GLU A 131 -3.49 -6.33 9.38
N PHE A 132 -3.24 -7.58 8.97
CA PHE A 132 -4.30 -8.58 8.85
C PHE A 132 -4.87 -9.01 10.20
N SER A 133 -3.99 -9.19 11.21
CA SER A 133 -4.39 -9.77 12.46
C SER A 133 -4.89 -8.76 13.49
N GLU A 134 -4.42 -7.52 13.42
CA GLU A 134 -4.65 -6.56 14.51
C GLU A 134 -5.15 -5.19 14.06
N LEU A 135 -4.66 -4.65 12.93
CA LEU A 135 -4.89 -3.25 12.58
C LEU A 135 -6.10 -3.00 11.70
N CYS A 136 -6.45 -3.91 10.80
CA CYS A 136 -7.60 -3.72 9.93
C CYS A 136 -8.85 -4.35 10.52
N PRO A 137 -10.01 -3.67 10.42
CA PRO A 137 -11.26 -4.21 10.96
C PRO A 137 -11.71 -5.44 10.18
N ALA A 138 -12.55 -6.26 10.82
CA ALA A 138 -13.10 -7.45 10.19
C ALA A 138 -13.91 -7.13 8.94
N SER A 139 -14.44 -5.92 8.84
CA SER A 139 -15.23 -5.47 7.68
C SER A 139 -14.38 -5.11 6.46
N ALA A 140 -13.05 -5.05 6.60
CA ALA A 140 -12.18 -4.73 5.46
C ALA A 140 -12.26 -5.85 4.41
N THR A 141 -12.29 -5.44 3.14
CA THR A 141 -12.33 -6.36 2.02
C THR A 141 -10.92 -6.84 1.70
N CYS A 142 -10.74 -8.15 1.62
CA CYS A 142 -9.47 -8.74 1.22
C CYS A 142 -9.46 -8.92 -0.29
N MET A 143 -8.37 -8.54 -0.93
CA MET A 143 -8.23 -8.63 -2.38
C MET A 143 -6.85 -9.16 -2.75
N VAL A 144 -6.75 -9.75 -3.94
CA VAL A 144 -5.48 -10.30 -4.45
C VAL A 144 -5.36 -10.09 -5.95
N ARG A 145 -4.14 -9.86 -6.40
CA ARG A 145 -3.81 -9.79 -7.82
C ARG A 145 -2.58 -10.64 -8.10
N SER A 146 -2.64 -11.42 -9.17
CA SER A 146 -1.45 -12.12 -9.69
C SER A 146 -0.59 -11.14 -10.47
N LEU A 147 0.69 -11.12 -10.18
CA LEU A 147 1.63 -10.20 -10.81
C LEU A 147 2.36 -10.80 -12.01
#